data_42b874e494dcd94a50f8441659c267b4
#
_entry.id   42b874e494dcd94a50f8441659c267b4
#
_cell.length_a   1.000
_cell.length_b   1.000
_cell.length_c   1.000
_cell.angle_alpha   90.00
_cell.angle_beta   90.00
_cell.angle_gamma   90.00
#
_symmetry.space_group_name_H-M   'P 1'
#
loop_
_entity.id
_entity.type
_entity.pdbx_description
1 polymer ?
#
loop_
_entity_poly.entity_id
_entity_poly.type
_entity_poly.pdbx_seq_one_letter_code
_entity_poly.pdbx_strand_id
1 'polypeptide(L)'
;MKQLLLYVVLFLMASCANRPSYKEEIIELPIEKWISDYAQNNPNFLNNEVTKENASADLIKALEDTTNCDWISNIPVELEHINKNGKKYYAHFGSYLMQSNFSYKSNPQITEVNFDAIMEIPDSIVGKLKEDEIYILDAKIISRIKNGSLADLIIGKSCSYWNWIVSIDNDDITKENVVIDLGILFCDFKNIETYSGRKTKRIKI
;
A
#
# COMPACT_ATOMS: atom_id res chain seq x y z
N MET A 1 -33.86 27.07 -45.87
CA MET A 1 -33.69 27.05 -44.40
C MET A 1 -33.77 25.64 -43.77
N LYS A 2 -34.80 24.82 -44.06
CA LYS A 2 -34.92 23.48 -43.45
C LYS A 2 -33.73 22.55 -43.76
N GLN A 3 -33.16 22.55 -44.97
CA GLN A 3 -32.04 21.71 -45.34
C GLN A 3 -30.73 22.11 -44.63
N LEU A 4 -30.50 23.43 -44.43
CA LEU A 4 -29.32 23.90 -43.70
C LEU A 4 -29.32 23.48 -42.23
N LEU A 5 -30.51 23.48 -41.60
CA LEU A 5 -30.69 23.04 -40.24
C LEU A 5 -30.38 21.55 -40.07
N LEU A 6 -30.76 20.74 -41.07
CA LEU A 6 -30.48 19.28 -41.08
C LEU A 6 -28.98 18.98 -41.12
N TYR A 7 -28.20 19.73 -41.94
CA TYR A 7 -26.75 19.55 -42.01
C TYR A 7 -26.04 20.00 -40.74
N VAL A 8 -26.51 21.06 -40.07
CA VAL A 8 -25.96 21.50 -38.78
C VAL A 8 -26.22 20.49 -37.68
N VAL A 9 -27.40 19.90 -37.63
CA VAL A 9 -27.72 18.82 -36.65
C VAL A 9 -26.90 17.57 -36.92
N LEU A 10 -26.73 17.15 -38.19
CA LEU A 10 -25.88 16.00 -38.55
C LEU A 10 -24.40 16.25 -38.20
N PHE A 11 -23.89 17.47 -38.39
CA PHE A 11 -22.50 17.82 -38.02
C PHE A 11 -22.29 17.86 -36.51
N LEU A 12 -23.28 18.30 -35.72
CA LEU A 12 -23.25 18.27 -34.26
C LEU A 12 -23.31 16.83 -33.72
N MET A 13 -24.12 15.97 -34.37
CA MET A 13 -24.17 14.53 -34.00
C MET A 13 -22.88 13.79 -34.33
N ALA A 14 -22.23 14.10 -35.46
CA ALA A 14 -20.96 13.49 -35.85
C ALA A 14 -19.78 13.92 -34.94
N SER A 15 -19.82 15.13 -34.37
CA SER A 15 -18.78 15.61 -33.45
C SER A 15 -18.88 14.98 -32.05
N CYS A 16 -20.04 14.44 -31.66
CA CYS A 16 -20.19 13.72 -30.40
C CYS A 16 -19.75 12.25 -30.46
N ALA A 17 -19.64 11.68 -31.66
CA ALA A 17 -19.38 10.24 -31.85
C ALA A 17 -17.91 9.82 -31.66
N ASN A 18 -16.97 10.78 -31.57
CA ASN A 18 -15.52 10.49 -31.54
C ASN A 18 -14.83 10.99 -30.27
N ARG A 19 -15.52 11.08 -29.15
CA ARG A 19 -14.80 11.31 -27.88
C ARG A 19 -14.15 9.99 -27.46
N PRO A 20 -12.80 9.95 -27.36
CA PRO A 20 -12.14 8.74 -26.87
C PRO A 20 -12.70 8.39 -25.49
N SER A 21 -13.14 7.17 -25.35
CA SER A 21 -13.56 6.64 -24.05
C SER A 21 -12.31 6.41 -23.21
N TYR A 22 -12.32 6.86 -21.98
CA TYR A 22 -11.24 6.66 -21.02
C TYR A 22 -11.77 5.87 -19.83
N LYS A 23 -10.98 4.90 -19.38
CA LYS A 23 -11.17 4.21 -18.11
C LYS A 23 -10.14 4.74 -17.12
N GLU A 24 -10.57 5.03 -15.90
CA GLU A 24 -9.64 5.26 -14.81
C GLU A 24 -9.20 3.91 -14.24
N GLU A 25 -7.90 3.71 -14.14
CA GLU A 25 -7.29 2.53 -13.57
C GLU A 25 -6.42 2.95 -12.38
N ILE A 26 -6.59 2.28 -11.24
CA ILE A 26 -5.79 2.50 -10.04
C ILE A 26 -4.32 2.16 -10.37
N ILE A 27 -3.41 3.04 -9.99
CA ILE A 27 -1.97 2.80 -10.13
C ILE A 27 -1.58 1.75 -9.09
N GLU A 28 -1.08 0.62 -9.58
CA GLU A 28 -0.57 -0.48 -8.76
C GLU A 28 0.70 -0.03 -8.02
N LEU A 29 0.77 -0.34 -6.73
CA LEU A 29 1.93 -0.04 -5.90
C LEU A 29 3.03 -1.09 -6.11
N PRO A 30 4.30 -0.77 -5.85
CA PRO A 30 5.39 -1.73 -6.01
C PRO A 30 5.18 -3.03 -5.22
N ILE A 31 4.70 -2.92 -3.98
CA ILE A 31 4.39 -4.10 -3.14
C ILE A 31 3.23 -4.91 -3.70
N GLU A 32 2.17 -4.27 -4.20
CA GLU A 32 1.03 -4.95 -4.84
C GLU A 32 1.50 -5.73 -6.06
N LYS A 33 2.34 -5.10 -6.87
CA LYS A 33 2.90 -5.73 -8.06
C LYS A 33 3.72 -6.97 -7.70
N TRP A 34 4.59 -6.87 -6.70
CA TRP A 34 5.39 -8.02 -6.26
C TRP A 34 4.50 -9.18 -5.81
N ILE A 35 3.49 -8.92 -4.98
CA ILE A 35 2.54 -9.92 -4.49
C ILE A 35 1.77 -10.55 -5.67
N SER A 36 1.32 -9.73 -6.61
CA SER A 36 0.61 -10.19 -7.80
C SER A 36 1.49 -11.09 -8.66
N ASP A 37 2.73 -10.68 -8.92
CA ASP A 37 3.70 -11.45 -9.69
C ASP A 37 4.05 -12.77 -8.98
N TYR A 38 4.22 -12.75 -7.64
CA TYR A 38 4.46 -13.94 -6.84
C TYR A 38 3.30 -14.93 -6.92
N ALA A 39 2.07 -14.46 -6.71
CA ALA A 39 0.87 -15.28 -6.77
C ALA A 39 0.67 -15.90 -8.16
N GLN A 40 0.97 -15.16 -9.22
CA GLN A 40 0.89 -15.66 -10.60
C GLN A 40 1.91 -16.77 -10.87
N ASN A 41 3.13 -16.64 -10.35
CA ASN A 41 4.20 -17.63 -10.52
C ASN A 41 4.05 -18.84 -9.58
N ASN A 42 3.32 -18.69 -8.48
CA ASN A 42 3.11 -19.71 -7.46
C ASN A 42 1.61 -19.91 -7.18
N PRO A 43 0.80 -20.40 -8.14
CA PRO A 43 -0.67 -20.40 -8.01
C PRO A 43 -1.20 -21.23 -6.84
N ASN A 44 -0.37 -22.09 -6.27
CA ASN A 44 -0.71 -22.98 -5.16
C ASN A 44 -0.13 -22.52 -3.80
N PHE A 45 0.34 -21.28 -3.69
CA PHE A 45 1.06 -20.82 -2.49
C PHE A 45 0.18 -20.78 -1.22
N LEU A 46 -1.14 -20.81 -1.36
CA LEU A 46 -2.12 -20.81 -0.26
C LEU A 46 -2.73 -22.18 0.04
N ASN A 47 -2.36 -23.24 -0.69
CA ASN A 47 -3.07 -24.52 -0.65
C ASN A 47 -2.91 -25.28 0.67
N ASN A 48 -1.81 -25.10 1.38
CA ASN A 48 -1.55 -25.75 2.66
C ASN A 48 -0.48 -25.00 3.45
N GLU A 49 -0.28 -25.38 4.72
CA GLU A 49 0.64 -24.69 5.63
C GLU A 49 2.09 -24.67 5.10
N VAL A 50 2.56 -25.73 4.47
CA VAL A 50 3.94 -25.77 3.93
C VAL A 50 4.12 -24.77 2.81
N THR A 51 3.13 -24.62 1.91
CA THR A 51 3.20 -23.65 0.82
C THR A 51 3.08 -22.21 1.34
N LYS A 52 2.29 -21.97 2.39
CA LYS A 52 2.20 -20.68 3.08
C LYS A 52 3.51 -20.33 3.79
N GLU A 53 4.14 -21.27 4.50
CA GLU A 53 5.44 -21.08 5.13
C GLU A 53 6.53 -20.71 4.10
N ASN A 54 6.55 -21.38 2.96
CA ASN A 54 7.46 -21.06 1.87
C ASN A 54 7.22 -19.65 1.32
N ALA A 55 5.98 -19.29 1.10
CA ALA A 55 5.61 -17.93 0.65
C ALA A 55 6.02 -16.87 1.68
N SER A 56 5.82 -17.14 2.97
CA SER A 56 6.27 -16.25 4.05
C SER A 56 7.78 -16.09 4.07
N ALA A 57 8.54 -17.18 3.86
CA ALA A 57 9.99 -17.13 3.76
C ALA A 57 10.47 -16.31 2.55
N ASP A 58 9.81 -16.45 1.41
CA ASP A 58 10.11 -15.68 0.21
C ASP A 58 9.79 -14.18 0.41
N LEU A 59 8.68 -13.84 1.07
CA LEU A 59 8.35 -12.46 1.44
C LEU A 59 9.39 -11.84 2.39
N ILE A 60 9.81 -12.58 3.43
CA ILE A 60 10.87 -12.13 4.35
C ILE A 60 12.14 -11.85 3.57
N LYS A 61 12.56 -12.76 2.71
CA LYS A 61 13.76 -12.60 1.88
C LYS A 61 13.64 -11.39 0.96
N ALA A 62 12.48 -11.18 0.36
CA ALA A 62 12.23 -10.02 -0.51
C ALA A 62 12.25 -8.69 0.27
N LEU A 63 11.74 -8.65 1.52
CA LEU A 63 11.84 -7.48 2.40
C LEU A 63 13.28 -7.17 2.84
N GLU A 64 14.12 -8.19 2.95
CA GLU A 64 15.53 -8.05 3.31
C GLU A 64 16.41 -7.72 2.07
N ASP A 65 15.88 -7.86 0.87
CA ASP A 65 16.59 -7.51 -0.36
C ASP A 65 16.58 -5.99 -0.58
N THR A 66 17.76 -5.40 -0.63
CA THR A 66 17.95 -3.96 -0.83
C THR A 66 17.39 -3.45 -2.16
N THR A 67 17.13 -4.32 -3.13
CA THR A 67 16.50 -3.96 -4.42
C THR A 67 15.03 -3.64 -4.28
N ASN A 68 14.37 -4.13 -3.23
CA ASN A 68 12.94 -3.91 -2.94
C ASN A 68 12.70 -2.78 -1.91
N CYS A 69 13.72 -2.01 -1.57
CA CYS A 69 13.63 -0.96 -0.56
C CYS A 69 12.60 0.14 -0.87
N ASP A 70 12.16 0.28 -2.11
CA ASP A 70 11.19 1.28 -2.57
C ASP A 70 9.73 0.78 -2.54
N TRP A 71 9.44 -0.34 -1.86
CA TRP A 71 8.08 -0.85 -1.75
C TRP A 71 7.10 0.12 -1.09
N ILE A 72 7.58 0.98 -0.16
CA ILE A 72 6.80 2.05 0.45
C ILE A 72 6.92 3.31 -0.43
N SER A 73 6.28 3.29 -1.57
CA SER A 73 6.21 4.43 -2.48
C SER A 73 4.76 4.72 -2.86
N ASN A 74 4.32 5.94 -2.64
CA ASN A 74 2.93 6.40 -2.83
C ASN A 74 1.89 5.59 -2.04
N ILE A 75 2.26 5.06 -0.88
CA ILE A 75 1.39 4.21 -0.06
C ILE A 75 0.49 5.06 0.84
N PRO A 76 -0.84 4.80 0.88
CA PRO A 76 -1.70 5.36 1.91
C PRO A 76 -1.40 4.71 3.26
N VAL A 77 -1.14 5.53 4.27
CA VAL A 77 -0.85 5.14 5.65
C VAL A 77 -1.60 6.05 6.61
N GLU A 78 -1.96 5.53 7.76
CA GLU A 78 -2.51 6.30 8.87
C GLU A 78 -1.40 6.65 9.85
N LEU A 79 -1.30 7.92 10.24
CA LEU A 79 -0.36 8.32 11.27
C LEU A 79 -0.93 7.98 12.65
N GLU A 80 -0.37 6.96 13.29
CA GLU A 80 -0.82 6.50 14.59
C GLU A 80 -0.21 7.30 15.74
N HIS A 81 1.06 7.65 15.64
CA HIS A 81 1.74 8.34 16.73
C HIS A 81 3.03 9.07 16.29
N ILE A 82 3.32 10.19 16.97
CA ILE A 82 4.61 10.88 16.88
C ILE A 82 5.23 10.95 18.26
N ASN A 83 6.46 10.46 18.38
CA ASN A 83 7.25 10.53 19.61
C ASN A 83 8.51 11.37 19.43
N LYS A 84 8.84 12.13 20.50
CA LYS A 84 10.11 12.85 20.58
C LYS A 84 11.09 12.05 21.43
N ASN A 85 12.18 11.61 20.82
CA ASN A 85 13.26 10.93 21.50
C ASN A 85 14.56 11.78 21.39
N GLY A 86 14.92 12.43 22.48
CA GLY A 86 16.03 13.41 22.51
C GLY A 86 15.75 14.62 21.60
N LYS A 87 16.57 14.77 20.55
CA LYS A 87 16.43 15.85 19.55
C LYS A 87 15.69 15.42 18.28
N LYS A 88 15.25 14.17 18.21
CA LYS A 88 14.65 13.59 17.01
C LYS A 88 13.18 13.29 17.23
N TYR A 89 12.41 13.35 16.16
CA TYR A 89 11.02 12.91 16.13
C TYR A 89 10.93 11.63 15.32
N TYR A 90 10.17 10.69 15.85
CA TYR A 90 9.85 9.43 15.20
C TYR A 90 8.35 9.34 14.98
N ALA A 91 7.96 8.98 13.77
CA ALA A 91 6.57 8.71 13.45
C ALA A 91 6.34 7.22 13.28
N HIS A 92 5.18 6.77 13.74
CA HIS A 92 4.64 5.45 13.52
C HIS A 92 3.43 5.56 12.61
N PHE A 93 3.48 4.86 11.50
CA PHE A 93 2.43 4.78 10.52
C PHE A 93 1.94 3.34 10.38
N GLY A 94 0.63 3.13 10.49
CA GLY A 94 -0.03 1.90 10.11
C GLY A 94 -0.40 1.89 8.62
N SER A 95 -0.38 0.74 7.98
CA SER A 95 -0.83 0.64 6.60
C SER A 95 -2.34 0.85 6.51
N TYR A 96 -2.76 1.67 5.54
CA TYR A 96 -4.17 1.87 5.20
C TYR A 96 -4.49 1.17 3.88
N LEU A 97 -4.25 -0.14 3.85
CA LEU A 97 -4.24 -0.92 2.62
C LEU A 97 -5.34 -2.00 2.63
N MET A 98 -6.61 -1.57 2.80
CA MET A 98 -7.75 -2.47 2.71
C MET A 98 -8.12 -2.78 1.25
N GLN A 99 -8.82 -3.88 1.01
CA GLN A 99 -9.26 -4.35 -0.32
C GLN A 99 -9.96 -3.26 -1.15
N SER A 100 -10.71 -2.35 -0.52
CA SER A 100 -11.35 -1.22 -1.20
C SER A 100 -10.34 -0.25 -1.82
N ASN A 101 -9.10 -0.25 -1.34
CA ASN A 101 -8.00 0.63 -1.75
C ASN A 101 -6.99 -0.08 -2.66
N PHE A 102 -7.09 -1.41 -2.81
CA PHE A 102 -6.20 -2.24 -3.60
C PHE A 102 -6.88 -2.83 -4.82
N SER A 103 -6.11 -3.05 -5.85
CA SER A 103 -6.53 -3.81 -7.01
C SER A 103 -5.58 -5.00 -7.20
N TYR A 104 -5.80 -6.08 -6.45
CA TYR A 104 -5.14 -7.36 -6.72
C TYR A 104 -5.79 -8.02 -7.92
N LYS A 105 -5.38 -7.62 -9.11
CA LYS A 105 -5.93 -8.16 -10.37
C LYS A 105 -5.64 -9.64 -10.54
N SER A 106 -4.56 -10.14 -9.94
CA SER A 106 -4.06 -11.51 -10.14
C SER A 106 -4.46 -12.50 -9.05
N ASN A 107 -4.85 -12.03 -7.87
CA ASN A 107 -5.35 -12.92 -6.81
C ASN A 107 -6.43 -12.23 -5.98
N PRO A 108 -7.73 -12.50 -6.27
CA PRO A 108 -8.85 -11.90 -5.55
C PRO A 108 -8.99 -12.39 -4.10
N GLN A 109 -8.22 -13.40 -3.68
CA GLN A 109 -8.24 -13.92 -2.31
C GLN A 109 -7.44 -13.03 -1.35
N ILE A 110 -6.48 -12.24 -1.85
CA ILE A 110 -5.72 -11.31 -1.01
C ILE A 110 -6.59 -10.09 -0.73
N THR A 111 -6.99 -9.93 0.52
CA THR A 111 -7.90 -8.88 0.94
C THR A 111 -7.20 -7.71 1.61
N GLU A 112 -6.04 -7.96 2.22
CA GLU A 112 -5.35 -6.98 3.03
C GLU A 112 -3.84 -7.23 3.02
N VAL A 113 -3.08 -6.13 3.07
CA VAL A 113 -1.64 -6.16 3.34
C VAL A 113 -1.36 -5.18 4.46
N ASN A 114 -0.87 -5.70 5.57
CA ASN A 114 -0.57 -4.94 6.77
C ASN A 114 0.93 -4.75 6.96
N PHE A 115 1.30 -3.59 7.44
CA PHE A 115 2.63 -3.31 7.98
C PHE A 115 2.57 -2.06 8.85
N ASP A 116 3.52 -1.98 9.76
CA ASP A 116 3.82 -0.77 10.50
C ASP A 116 5.14 -0.17 9.97
N ALA A 117 5.15 1.13 9.73
CA ALA A 117 6.36 1.85 9.32
C ALA A 117 6.79 2.83 10.40
N ILE A 118 8.02 2.67 10.89
CA ILE A 118 8.62 3.56 11.87
C ILE A 118 9.77 4.30 11.21
N MET A 119 9.83 5.63 11.38
CA MET A 119 10.89 6.44 10.79
C MET A 119 11.15 7.72 11.55
N GLU A 120 12.38 8.20 11.46
CA GLU A 120 12.72 9.58 11.84
C GLU A 120 12.13 10.56 10.84
N ILE A 121 11.41 11.57 11.33
CA ILE A 121 10.82 12.62 10.48
C ILE A 121 11.45 13.99 10.77
N PRO A 122 11.59 14.85 9.74
CA PRO A 122 12.15 16.20 9.93
C PRO A 122 11.26 17.08 10.81
N ASP A 123 11.88 17.89 11.68
CA ASP A 123 11.20 18.85 12.56
C ASP A 123 10.23 19.77 11.79
N SER A 124 10.59 20.14 10.56
CA SER A 124 9.79 21.02 9.70
C SER A 124 8.46 20.43 9.27
N ILE A 125 8.29 19.10 9.41
CA ILE A 125 7.09 18.36 9.01
C ILE A 125 6.21 18.05 10.23
N VAL A 126 6.80 17.81 11.41
CA VAL A 126 6.08 17.39 12.62
C VAL A 126 4.84 18.24 12.89
N GLY A 127 4.97 19.56 12.84
CA GLY A 127 3.84 20.48 13.12
C GLY A 127 2.74 20.50 12.06
N LYS A 128 2.91 19.79 10.95
CA LYS A 128 1.93 19.69 9.86
C LYS A 128 1.17 18.38 9.87
N LEU A 129 1.65 17.41 10.65
CA LEU A 129 1.05 16.10 10.75
C LEU A 129 0.08 16.05 11.93
N LYS A 130 -0.96 15.27 11.79
CA LYS A 130 -1.95 14.98 12.84
C LYS A 130 -2.11 13.49 12.97
N GLU A 131 -2.12 13.00 14.19
CA GLU A 131 -2.45 11.60 14.51
C GLU A 131 -3.88 11.29 14.04
N ASP A 132 -4.13 10.04 13.71
CA ASP A 132 -5.38 9.50 13.18
C ASP A 132 -5.78 10.07 11.79
N GLU A 133 -4.84 10.72 11.09
CA GLU A 133 -5.06 11.21 9.71
C GLU A 133 -4.30 10.34 8.71
N ILE A 134 -4.89 10.20 7.51
CA ILE A 134 -4.32 9.40 6.42
C ILE A 134 -3.45 10.27 5.53
N TYR A 135 -2.30 9.73 5.16
CA TYR A 135 -1.30 10.37 4.31
C TYR A 135 -0.88 9.45 3.15
N ILE A 136 -0.28 10.03 2.13
CA ILE A 136 0.48 9.29 1.13
C ILE A 136 1.96 9.38 1.52
N LEU A 137 2.57 8.24 1.78
CA LEU A 137 3.95 8.13 2.24
C LEU A 137 4.85 7.59 1.15
N ASP A 138 6.03 8.25 1.01
CA ASP A 138 7.19 7.71 0.31
C ASP A 138 8.31 7.51 1.33
N ALA A 139 8.76 6.28 1.47
CA ALA A 139 9.85 5.91 2.36
C ALA A 139 10.67 4.75 1.78
N LYS A 140 11.91 4.65 2.24
CA LYS A 140 12.78 3.56 1.87
C LYS A 140 12.91 2.59 3.03
N ILE A 141 12.62 1.32 2.82
CA ILE A 141 12.81 0.28 3.83
C ILE A 141 14.30 0.12 4.09
N ILE A 142 14.70 0.25 5.37
CA ILE A 142 16.08 0.02 5.83
C ILE A 142 16.19 -1.40 6.40
N SER A 143 15.23 -1.78 7.24
CA SER A 143 15.22 -3.09 7.87
C SER A 143 13.83 -3.43 8.40
N ARG A 144 13.60 -4.72 8.62
CA ARG A 144 12.46 -5.21 9.39
C ARG A 144 12.84 -5.29 10.87
N ILE A 145 12.00 -4.75 11.76
CA ILE A 145 12.23 -4.84 13.20
C ILE A 145 11.76 -6.21 13.69
N LYS A 146 12.70 -7.00 14.21
CA LYS A 146 12.43 -8.36 14.74
C LYS A 146 12.13 -8.38 16.25
N ASN A 147 12.28 -7.22 16.92
CA ASN A 147 12.10 -7.11 18.36
C ASN A 147 11.21 -5.91 18.70
N GLY A 148 10.01 -6.19 19.18
CA GLY A 148 9.02 -5.17 19.58
C GLY A 148 9.54 -4.18 20.62
N SER A 149 10.38 -4.63 21.56
CA SER A 149 10.97 -3.74 22.57
C SER A 149 11.81 -2.60 21.99
N LEU A 150 12.41 -2.82 20.81
CA LEU A 150 13.14 -1.74 20.11
C LEU A 150 12.17 -0.72 19.52
N ALA A 151 11.06 -1.19 18.97
CA ALA A 151 10.00 -0.31 18.47
C ALA A 151 9.39 0.52 19.62
N ASP A 152 9.05 -0.10 20.75
CA ASP A 152 8.55 0.58 21.93
C ASP A 152 9.51 1.66 22.43
N LEU A 153 10.81 1.40 22.41
CA LEU A 153 11.83 2.36 22.83
C LEU A 153 11.88 3.58 21.87
N ILE A 154 11.73 3.35 20.59
CA ILE A 154 11.77 4.40 19.56
C ILE A 154 10.49 5.23 19.61
N ILE A 155 9.33 4.57 19.70
CA ILE A 155 8.03 5.23 19.65
C ILE A 155 7.63 5.81 21.03
N GLY A 156 8.15 5.24 22.13
CA GLY A 156 7.81 5.67 23.50
C GLY A 156 6.43 5.23 23.97
N LYS A 157 5.78 4.33 23.25
CA LYS A 157 4.46 3.76 23.52
C LYS A 157 4.55 2.25 23.41
N SER A 158 3.99 1.52 24.39
CA SER A 158 3.89 0.07 24.26
C SER A 158 2.95 -0.26 23.11
N CYS A 159 3.51 -0.79 22.07
CA CYS A 159 2.76 -1.29 20.95
C CYS A 159 2.51 -2.78 21.19
N SER A 160 1.30 -3.24 21.02
CA SER A 160 0.95 -4.66 21.15
C SER A 160 1.52 -5.42 19.95
N TYR A 161 2.86 -5.56 19.92
CA TYR A 161 3.53 -6.31 18.86
C TYR A 161 3.54 -7.78 19.22
N TRP A 162 2.82 -8.50 18.44
CA TRP A 162 3.02 -9.93 18.31
C TRP A 162 4.40 -10.14 17.66
N ASN A 163 5.06 -11.27 17.93
CA ASN A 163 6.30 -11.64 17.22
C ASN A 163 5.97 -11.92 15.75
N TRP A 164 5.79 -10.85 14.98
CA TRP A 164 5.33 -10.92 13.61
C TRP A 164 6.37 -11.58 12.72
N ILE A 165 6.07 -12.77 12.41
CA ILE A 165 6.57 -13.45 11.22
C ILE A 165 5.69 -12.93 10.11
N VAL A 166 6.23 -12.65 8.93
CA VAL A 166 5.38 -12.45 7.75
C VAL A 166 4.41 -13.63 7.73
N SER A 167 3.14 -13.34 7.93
CA SER A 167 2.11 -14.38 7.97
C SER A 167 1.18 -14.18 6.80
N ILE A 168 0.71 -15.30 6.26
CA ILE A 168 -0.39 -15.36 5.31
C ILE A 168 -1.50 -16.03 6.09
N ASP A 169 -2.42 -15.23 6.60
CA ASP A 169 -3.47 -15.70 7.48
C ASP A 169 -4.81 -15.84 6.75
N ASN A 170 -5.54 -16.87 7.09
CA ASN A 170 -6.86 -17.19 6.55
C ASN A 170 -7.83 -17.23 7.73
N ASP A 171 -8.22 -16.05 8.25
CA ASP A 171 -9.04 -15.94 9.45
C ASP A 171 -10.48 -16.48 9.31
N ASP A 172 -10.98 -16.61 8.10
CA ASP A 172 -12.33 -17.11 7.87
C ASP A 172 -12.33 -18.23 6.81
N ILE A 173 -12.48 -19.47 7.29
CA ILE A 173 -12.58 -20.67 6.45
C ILE A 173 -13.74 -20.61 5.45
N THR A 174 -14.71 -19.73 5.68
CA THR A 174 -15.91 -19.55 4.82
C THR A 174 -15.73 -18.50 3.75
N LYS A 175 -14.71 -17.63 3.90
CA LYS A 175 -14.33 -16.61 2.92
C LYS A 175 -12.84 -16.78 2.65
N GLU A 176 -12.50 -17.00 1.40
CA GLU A 176 -11.11 -17.11 0.92
C GLU A 176 -10.36 -15.76 1.03
N ASN A 177 -10.34 -15.16 2.22
CA ASN A 177 -9.69 -13.88 2.49
C ASN A 177 -8.30 -14.14 3.03
N VAL A 178 -7.29 -13.60 2.38
CA VAL A 178 -5.89 -13.72 2.78
C VAL A 178 -5.38 -12.36 3.23
N VAL A 179 -4.91 -12.29 4.46
CA VAL A 179 -4.19 -11.14 5.01
C VAL A 179 -2.69 -11.42 4.91
N ILE A 180 -1.93 -10.50 4.35
CA ILE A 180 -0.47 -10.54 4.31
C ILE A 180 0.04 -9.49 5.28
N ASP A 181 0.72 -9.93 6.34
CA ASP A 181 1.31 -9.05 7.33
C ASP A 181 2.84 -9.03 7.18
N LEU A 182 3.38 -7.84 6.92
CA LEU A 182 4.81 -7.62 6.73
C LEU A 182 5.52 -7.25 8.04
N GLY A 183 4.77 -7.02 9.11
CA GLY A 183 5.27 -6.61 10.43
C GLY A 183 5.80 -5.19 10.46
N ILE A 184 6.77 -4.93 11.34
CA ILE A 184 7.29 -3.59 11.60
C ILE A 184 8.51 -3.32 10.73
N LEU A 185 8.43 -2.25 9.94
CA LEU A 185 9.48 -1.81 9.03
C LEU A 185 10.13 -0.52 9.56
N PHE A 186 11.45 -0.52 9.71
CA PHE A 186 12.21 0.69 9.96
C PHE A 186 12.58 1.32 8.62
N CYS A 187 12.20 2.59 8.44
CA CYS A 187 12.26 3.23 7.14
C CYS A 187 13.05 4.55 7.19
N ASP A 188 13.59 4.94 6.05
CA ASP A 188 14.16 6.25 5.80
C ASP A 188 13.11 7.13 5.10
N PHE A 189 12.73 8.22 5.75
CA PHE A 189 11.71 9.15 5.26
C PHE A 189 12.14 9.82 3.95
N LYS A 190 11.26 9.88 2.98
CA LYS A 190 11.47 10.59 1.70
C LYS A 190 10.48 11.73 1.52
N ASN A 191 9.19 11.44 1.57
CA ASN A 191 8.13 12.42 1.35
C ASN A 191 6.83 11.99 2.04
N ILE A 192 5.98 12.97 2.34
CA ILE A 192 4.63 12.74 2.83
C ILE A 192 3.68 13.80 2.25
N GLU A 193 2.52 13.36 1.79
CA GLU A 193 1.48 14.20 1.21
C GLU A 193 0.14 13.90 1.87
N THR A 194 -0.74 14.89 1.95
CA THR A 194 -2.12 14.67 2.41
C THR A 194 -2.83 13.69 1.48
N TYR A 195 -3.55 12.73 2.05
CA TYR A 195 -4.32 11.76 1.28
C TYR A 195 -5.47 12.44 0.54
N SER A 196 -5.52 12.24 -0.76
CA SER A 196 -6.58 12.72 -1.65
C SER A 196 -7.25 11.60 -2.45
N GLY A 197 -7.09 10.36 -1.97
CA GLY A 197 -7.50 9.14 -2.69
C GLY A 197 -6.34 8.47 -3.42
N ARG A 198 -6.58 7.26 -3.90
CA ARG A 198 -5.60 6.50 -4.71
C ARG A 198 -5.35 7.22 -6.03
N LYS A 199 -4.09 7.28 -6.44
CA LYS A 199 -3.74 7.83 -7.75
C LYS A 199 -4.27 6.90 -8.86
N THR A 200 -4.87 7.50 -9.88
CA THR A 200 -5.39 6.79 -11.05
C THR A 200 -4.70 7.26 -12.32
N LYS A 201 -4.63 6.39 -13.31
CA LYS A 201 -4.22 6.74 -14.68
C LYS A 201 -5.41 6.61 -15.62
N ARG A 202 -5.53 7.53 -16.57
CA ARG A 202 -6.53 7.41 -17.64
C ARG A 202 -5.97 6.56 -18.77
N ILE A 203 -6.66 5.48 -19.06
CA ILE A 203 -6.34 4.60 -20.16
C ILE A 203 -7.37 4.82 -21.27
N LYS A 204 -6.91 5.04 -22.49
CA LYS A 204 -7.77 5.11 -23.67
C LYS A 204 -8.30 3.71 -23.98
N ILE A 205 -9.61 3.56 -24.05
CA ILE A 205 -10.30 2.34 -24.41
C ILE A 205 -10.48 2.30 -25.92
#